data_93a0c1e3dea642edc295ac35727a5a11
#
_entry.id   93a0c1e3dea642edc295ac35727a5a11
#
_cell.length_a   1.000
_cell.length_b   1.000
_cell.length_c   1.000
_cell.angle_alpha   90.00
_cell.angle_beta   90.00
_cell.angle_gamma   90.00
#
_symmetry.space_group_name_H-M   'P 1'
#
loop_
_entity.id
_entity.type
_entity.pdbx_description
1 polymer ?
#
loop_
_entity_poly.entity_id
_entity_poly.type
_entity_poly.pdbx_seq_one_letter_code
_entity_poly.pdbx_strand_id
1 'polypeptide(L)'
;CGLNETRNIIPSIKYALEAGMIPQATLCITYSPVHTVEYYARIADQLIEAGASEICLKDMAGVGRPGMLGQLVRTIKEKHPDVLIQYHGHSGPGLSMASILEVCENGADIIDVAMEPMSWGKVHPDVISVQAMLKDLGFQVPDINMKAYMKARAMTQEFIDDFLGYFMDTTNKYMSSLLLKCGLPGGMMGSMMADLKGVHSGINMILKSKNEPELSLDDLLVMLFDEVEYVW
;
A
#
# COMPACT_ATOMS: atom_id res chain seq x y z
N CYS A 1 12.42 -3.09 -1.14
CA CYS A 1 13.04 -1.89 -1.71
C CYS A 1 11.99 -1.11 -2.49
N GLY A 2 11.73 0.14 -2.12
CA GLY A 2 10.68 0.97 -2.75
C GLY A 2 10.90 1.26 -4.23
N LEU A 3 12.11 1.05 -4.72
CA LEU A 3 12.47 1.23 -6.13
C LEU A 3 12.32 -0.05 -6.97
N ASN A 4 11.90 -1.16 -6.39
CA ASN A 4 11.83 -2.47 -7.06
C ASN A 4 13.16 -2.90 -7.72
N GLU A 5 14.29 -2.45 -7.18
CA GLU A 5 15.62 -2.74 -7.74
C GLU A 5 16.09 -4.12 -7.29
N THR A 6 16.06 -5.08 -8.21
CA THR A 6 16.36 -6.48 -7.93
C THR A 6 17.80 -6.73 -7.45
N ARG A 7 18.77 -5.92 -7.91
CA ARG A 7 20.17 -6.01 -7.45
C ARG A 7 20.33 -5.77 -5.93
N ASN A 8 19.41 -4.98 -5.35
CA ASN A 8 19.39 -4.74 -3.90
C ASN A 8 18.62 -5.82 -3.14
N ILE A 9 17.65 -6.48 -3.77
CA ILE A 9 16.76 -7.45 -3.13
C ILE A 9 17.37 -8.85 -3.16
N ILE A 10 17.92 -9.28 -4.29
CA ILE A 10 18.45 -10.63 -4.52
C ILE A 10 19.52 -11.04 -3.47
N PRO A 11 20.49 -10.22 -3.10
CA PRO A 11 21.43 -10.60 -2.04
C PRO A 11 20.77 -10.90 -0.71
N SER A 12 19.74 -10.11 -0.33
CA SER A 12 18.98 -10.33 0.90
C SER A 12 18.19 -11.65 0.89
N ILE A 13 17.61 -12.02 -0.25
CA ILE A 13 16.95 -13.33 -0.43
C ILE A 13 17.93 -14.47 -0.19
N LYS A 14 19.12 -14.39 -0.79
CA LYS A 14 20.17 -15.42 -0.62
C LYS A 14 20.62 -15.56 0.82
N TYR A 15 20.88 -14.45 1.51
CA TYR A 15 21.26 -14.49 2.93
C TYR A 15 20.14 -15.04 3.83
N ALA A 16 18.87 -14.72 3.52
CA ALA A 16 17.74 -15.29 4.25
C ALA A 16 17.67 -16.82 4.09
N LEU A 17 17.87 -17.33 2.88
CA LEU A 17 17.92 -18.77 2.60
C LEU A 17 19.09 -19.45 3.32
N GLU A 18 20.31 -18.86 3.26
CA GLU A 18 21.47 -19.36 3.99
C GLU A 18 21.25 -19.42 5.51
N ALA A 19 20.46 -18.49 6.04
CA ALA A 19 20.07 -18.47 7.45
C ALA A 19 18.90 -19.42 7.79
N GLY A 20 18.38 -20.18 6.82
CA GLY A 20 17.24 -21.08 6.99
C GLY A 20 15.90 -20.38 7.15
N MET A 21 15.78 -19.14 6.67
CA MET A 21 14.55 -18.34 6.68
C MET A 21 13.75 -18.55 5.38
N ILE A 22 12.46 -18.25 5.44
CA ILE A 22 11.58 -18.17 4.26
C ILE A 22 11.63 -16.75 3.74
N PRO A 23 12.23 -16.47 2.56
CA PRO A 23 12.28 -15.12 2.03
C PRO A 23 10.98 -14.77 1.31
N GLN A 24 10.34 -13.70 1.76
CA GLN A 24 9.24 -13.04 1.04
C GLN A 24 9.80 -11.82 0.32
N ALA A 25 9.65 -11.78 -0.99
CA ALA A 25 10.07 -10.64 -1.81
C ALA A 25 8.90 -9.69 -2.07
N THR A 26 9.13 -8.40 -1.87
CA THR A 26 8.08 -7.38 -1.93
C THR A 26 8.21 -6.54 -3.19
N LEU A 27 7.13 -6.44 -3.96
CA LEU A 27 6.96 -5.51 -5.07
C LEU A 27 6.21 -4.28 -4.58
N CYS A 28 6.84 -3.11 -4.60
CA CYS A 28 6.19 -1.85 -4.27
C CYS A 28 5.35 -1.39 -5.46
N ILE A 29 4.03 -1.42 -5.26
CA ILE A 29 3.08 -1.06 -6.31
C ILE A 29 2.97 0.46 -6.42
N THR A 30 3.05 0.94 -7.65
CA THR A 30 2.73 2.30 -8.04
C THR A 30 2.01 2.31 -9.38
N TYR A 31 1.62 3.47 -9.85
CA TYR A 31 0.90 3.63 -11.11
C TYR A 31 1.60 4.69 -11.98
N SER A 32 2.11 4.24 -13.12
CA SER A 32 2.66 5.10 -14.18
C SER A 32 2.67 4.35 -15.51
N PRO A 33 2.95 5.01 -16.64
CA PRO A 33 3.06 4.32 -17.93
C PRO A 33 4.12 3.22 -17.97
N VAL A 34 5.11 3.23 -17.08
CA VAL A 34 6.19 2.24 -17.02
C VAL A 34 5.83 1.05 -16.12
N HIS A 35 5.02 1.28 -15.09
CA HIS A 35 4.67 0.27 -14.08
C HIS A 35 3.49 -0.62 -14.56
N THR A 36 3.76 -1.42 -15.58
CA THR A 36 2.80 -2.34 -16.21
C THR A 36 2.80 -3.72 -15.54
N VAL A 37 1.87 -4.57 -15.91
CA VAL A 37 1.84 -5.98 -15.49
C VAL A 37 3.13 -6.69 -15.87
N GLU A 38 3.61 -6.47 -17.09
CA GLU A 38 4.84 -7.09 -17.62
C GLU A 38 6.08 -6.62 -16.85
N TYR A 39 6.11 -5.35 -16.47
CA TYR A 39 7.18 -4.81 -15.63
C TYR A 39 7.27 -5.55 -14.30
N TYR A 40 6.15 -5.65 -13.58
CA TYR A 40 6.12 -6.31 -12.28
C TYR A 40 6.31 -7.82 -12.38
N ALA A 41 5.73 -8.47 -13.36
CA ALA A 41 5.90 -9.91 -13.59
C ALA A 41 7.37 -10.27 -13.84
N ARG A 42 8.08 -9.47 -14.66
CA ARG A 42 9.52 -9.66 -14.89
C ARG A 42 10.35 -9.53 -13.60
N ILE A 43 10.00 -8.59 -12.73
CA ILE A 43 10.68 -8.43 -11.43
C ILE A 43 10.37 -9.65 -10.55
N ALA A 44 9.10 -10.07 -10.48
CA ALA A 44 8.70 -11.25 -9.74
C ALA A 44 9.49 -12.49 -10.19
N ASP A 45 9.61 -12.73 -11.50
CA ASP A 45 10.42 -13.82 -12.06
C ASP A 45 11.84 -13.83 -11.50
N GLN A 46 12.54 -12.69 -11.55
CA GLN A 46 13.92 -12.58 -11.08
C GLN A 46 14.06 -12.87 -9.58
N LEU A 47 13.06 -12.45 -8.78
CA LEU A 47 13.06 -12.66 -7.33
C LEU A 47 12.74 -14.12 -6.98
N ILE A 48 11.83 -14.75 -7.71
CA ILE A 48 11.49 -16.18 -7.57
C ILE A 48 12.68 -17.05 -8.00
N GLU A 49 13.32 -16.74 -9.12
CA GLU A 49 14.54 -17.43 -9.58
C GLU A 49 15.69 -17.29 -8.57
N ALA A 50 15.75 -16.20 -7.81
CA ALA A 50 16.72 -16.02 -6.74
C ALA A 50 16.39 -16.82 -5.47
N GLY A 51 15.20 -17.46 -5.39
CA GLY A 51 14.76 -18.32 -4.31
C GLY A 51 13.67 -17.75 -3.39
N ALA A 52 13.01 -16.64 -3.77
CA ALA A 52 11.84 -16.19 -3.05
C ALA A 52 10.67 -17.18 -3.26
N SER A 53 10.11 -17.70 -2.18
CA SER A 53 8.94 -18.58 -2.20
C SER A 53 7.62 -17.83 -2.04
N GLU A 54 7.70 -16.56 -1.67
CA GLU A 54 6.55 -15.68 -1.45
C GLU A 54 6.79 -14.33 -2.13
N ILE A 55 5.74 -13.82 -2.78
CA ILE A 55 5.72 -12.47 -3.40
C ILE A 55 4.64 -11.64 -2.70
N CYS A 56 5.02 -10.50 -2.15
CA CYS A 56 4.09 -9.53 -1.60
C CYS A 56 3.86 -8.37 -2.58
N LEU A 57 2.63 -8.18 -3.03
CA LEU A 57 2.21 -7.00 -3.77
C LEU A 57 1.87 -5.90 -2.75
N LYS A 58 2.81 -4.98 -2.55
CA LYS A 58 2.70 -3.94 -1.52
C LYS A 58 2.20 -2.63 -2.09
N ASP A 59 0.92 -2.39 -1.97
CA ASP A 59 0.24 -1.16 -2.38
C ASP A 59 0.05 -0.22 -1.19
N MET A 60 1.14 0.41 -0.77
CA MET A 60 1.18 1.29 0.42
C MET A 60 0.35 2.55 0.27
N ALA A 61 0.15 3.05 -0.95
CA ALA A 61 -0.67 4.22 -1.22
C ALA A 61 -2.12 3.87 -1.56
N GLY A 62 -2.42 2.58 -1.81
CA GLY A 62 -3.71 2.11 -2.30
C GLY A 62 -4.01 2.58 -3.73
N VAL A 63 -2.98 2.81 -4.54
CA VAL A 63 -3.10 3.37 -5.90
C VAL A 63 -3.11 2.31 -6.99
N GLY A 64 -2.80 1.06 -6.66
CA GLY A 64 -2.89 -0.07 -7.57
C GLY A 64 -4.30 -0.19 -8.15
N ARG A 65 -4.39 -0.28 -9.48
CA ARG A 65 -5.69 -0.46 -10.14
C ARG A 65 -6.16 -1.91 -9.95
N PRO A 66 -7.39 -2.16 -9.48
CA PRO A 66 -7.86 -3.51 -9.19
C PRO A 66 -7.62 -4.50 -10.33
N GLY A 67 -8.05 -4.16 -11.55
CA GLY A 67 -7.87 -5.02 -12.72
C GLY A 67 -6.41 -5.30 -13.06
N MET A 68 -5.50 -4.33 -12.89
CA MET A 68 -4.05 -4.53 -13.08
C MET A 68 -3.49 -5.47 -12.02
N LEU A 69 -3.89 -5.30 -10.77
CA LEU A 69 -3.44 -6.18 -9.68
C LEU A 69 -3.92 -7.62 -9.87
N GLY A 70 -5.19 -7.82 -10.24
CA GLY A 70 -5.70 -9.15 -10.57
C GLY A 70 -4.96 -9.80 -11.74
N GLN A 71 -4.74 -9.05 -12.82
CA GLN A 71 -3.96 -9.55 -13.96
C GLN A 71 -2.52 -9.89 -13.58
N LEU A 72 -1.88 -9.09 -12.72
CA LEU A 72 -0.52 -9.38 -12.23
C LEU A 72 -0.48 -10.68 -11.43
N VAL A 73 -1.43 -10.88 -10.50
CA VAL A 73 -1.53 -12.12 -9.72
C VAL A 73 -1.68 -13.31 -10.67
N ARG A 74 -2.62 -13.25 -11.62
CA ARG A 74 -2.83 -14.30 -12.63
C ARG A 74 -1.55 -14.59 -13.38
N THR A 75 -0.87 -13.58 -13.91
CA THR A 75 0.37 -13.73 -14.71
C THR A 75 1.48 -14.43 -13.92
N ILE A 76 1.64 -14.08 -12.63
CA ILE A 76 2.62 -14.72 -11.75
C ILE A 76 2.22 -16.19 -11.49
N LYS A 77 0.95 -16.44 -11.13
CA LYS A 77 0.45 -17.78 -10.82
C LYS A 77 0.47 -18.75 -12.02
N GLU A 78 0.20 -18.27 -13.22
CA GLU A 78 0.31 -19.10 -14.45
C GLU A 78 1.73 -19.60 -14.69
N LYS A 79 2.74 -18.82 -14.35
CA LYS A 79 4.15 -19.16 -14.52
C LYS A 79 4.76 -19.86 -13.29
N HIS A 80 4.33 -19.47 -12.10
CA HIS A 80 4.84 -19.94 -10.82
C HIS A 80 3.68 -20.36 -9.89
N PRO A 81 2.99 -21.48 -10.16
CA PRO A 81 1.77 -21.87 -9.44
C PRO A 81 1.98 -22.13 -7.95
N ASP A 82 3.18 -22.53 -7.55
CA ASP A 82 3.52 -22.87 -6.16
C ASP A 82 3.96 -21.67 -5.31
N VAL A 83 4.20 -20.51 -5.91
CA VAL A 83 4.60 -19.30 -5.19
C VAL A 83 3.39 -18.70 -4.48
N LEU A 84 3.52 -18.42 -3.18
CA LEU A 84 2.48 -17.74 -2.43
C LEU A 84 2.46 -16.25 -2.77
N ILE A 85 1.27 -15.72 -3.05
CA ILE A 85 1.07 -14.30 -3.33
C ILE A 85 0.30 -13.66 -2.18
N GLN A 86 0.93 -12.66 -1.56
CA GLN A 86 0.32 -11.80 -0.55
C GLN A 86 -0.05 -10.46 -1.16
N TYR A 87 -1.22 -9.96 -0.82
CA TYR A 87 -1.61 -8.58 -1.12
C TYR A 87 -1.66 -7.74 0.16
N HIS A 88 -0.88 -6.66 0.15
CA HIS A 88 -0.79 -5.67 1.21
C HIS A 88 -1.25 -4.31 0.66
N GLY A 89 -2.54 -4.02 0.76
CA GLY A 89 -3.16 -2.84 0.15
C GLY A 89 -3.80 -1.91 1.15
N HIS A 90 -3.47 -0.62 1.08
CA HIS A 90 -4.05 0.42 1.91
C HIS A 90 -5.37 0.98 1.34
N SER A 91 -6.23 1.50 2.22
CA SER A 91 -7.59 1.96 1.85
C SER A 91 -7.65 3.41 1.38
N GLY A 92 -6.56 4.18 1.51
CA GLY A 92 -6.54 5.63 1.32
C GLY A 92 -7.39 6.19 0.18
N PRO A 93 -7.23 5.73 -1.08
CA PRO A 93 -8.04 6.20 -2.21
C PRO A 93 -9.41 5.53 -2.35
N GLY A 94 -9.71 4.49 -1.58
CA GLY A 94 -11.00 3.79 -1.62
C GLY A 94 -11.07 2.58 -2.54
N LEU A 95 -9.95 2.11 -3.13
CA LEU A 95 -9.95 0.98 -4.05
C LEU A 95 -9.71 -0.38 -3.37
N SER A 96 -9.31 -0.41 -2.11
CA SER A 96 -8.79 -1.60 -1.43
C SER A 96 -9.72 -2.81 -1.47
N MET A 97 -11.03 -2.65 -1.25
CA MET A 97 -11.97 -3.77 -1.29
C MET A 97 -12.09 -4.37 -2.70
N ALA A 98 -12.13 -3.53 -3.73
CA ALA A 98 -12.13 -3.99 -5.12
C ALA A 98 -10.81 -4.67 -5.48
N SER A 99 -9.68 -4.13 -5.01
CA SER A 99 -8.36 -4.74 -5.22
C SER A 99 -8.25 -6.10 -4.55
N ILE A 100 -8.73 -6.24 -3.30
CA ILE A 100 -8.77 -7.54 -2.60
C ILE A 100 -9.59 -8.56 -3.38
N LEU A 101 -10.77 -8.17 -3.85
CA LEU A 101 -11.61 -9.05 -4.66
C LEU A 101 -10.86 -9.54 -5.90
N GLU A 102 -10.33 -8.62 -6.69
CA GLU A 102 -9.61 -8.94 -7.93
C GLU A 102 -8.39 -9.84 -7.70
N VAL A 103 -7.58 -9.57 -6.67
CA VAL A 103 -6.41 -10.43 -6.41
C VAL A 103 -6.83 -11.82 -5.92
N CYS A 104 -7.89 -11.93 -5.10
CA CYS A 104 -8.39 -13.22 -4.64
C CYS A 104 -8.97 -14.06 -5.78
N GLU A 105 -9.77 -13.46 -6.67
CA GLU A 105 -10.33 -14.15 -7.85
C GLU A 105 -9.24 -14.64 -8.82
N ASN A 106 -8.06 -14.03 -8.78
CA ASN A 106 -6.93 -14.40 -9.62
C ASN A 106 -5.85 -15.25 -8.90
N GLY A 107 -6.11 -15.69 -7.66
CA GLY A 107 -5.29 -16.69 -6.97
C GLY A 107 -4.32 -16.15 -5.92
N ALA A 108 -4.54 -14.97 -5.36
CA ALA A 108 -3.81 -14.53 -4.17
C ALA A 108 -4.12 -15.43 -2.97
N ASP A 109 -3.08 -15.76 -2.20
CA ASP A 109 -3.15 -16.72 -1.09
C ASP A 109 -3.32 -16.03 0.26
N ILE A 110 -2.78 -14.80 0.40
CA ILE A 110 -2.70 -14.09 1.67
C ILE A 110 -3.18 -12.65 1.47
N ILE A 111 -4.06 -12.17 2.34
CA ILE A 111 -4.56 -10.81 2.34
C ILE A 111 -4.26 -10.16 3.68
N ASP A 112 -3.56 -9.02 3.65
CA ASP A 112 -3.33 -8.22 4.84
C ASP A 112 -4.56 -7.38 5.16
N VAL A 113 -4.95 -7.41 6.42
CA VAL A 113 -6.11 -6.70 6.95
C VAL A 113 -5.77 -6.03 8.27
N ALA A 114 -6.61 -5.13 8.71
CA ALA A 114 -6.52 -4.49 10.02
C ALA A 114 -7.72 -4.84 10.88
N MET A 115 -7.75 -4.33 12.11
CA MET A 115 -8.88 -4.46 13.01
C MET A 115 -9.25 -3.10 13.63
N GLU A 116 -10.52 -2.93 13.98
CA GLU A 116 -10.94 -1.77 14.76
C GLU A 116 -10.18 -1.67 16.10
N PRO A 117 -9.87 -0.44 16.54
CA PRO A 117 -10.22 0.87 15.96
C PRO A 117 -9.18 1.39 14.95
N MET A 118 -8.22 0.57 14.54
CA MET A 118 -7.08 0.94 13.68
C MET A 118 -7.30 0.62 12.19
N SER A 119 -8.45 0.08 11.79
CA SER A 119 -8.80 -0.21 10.41
C SER A 119 -9.32 1.02 9.65
N TRP A 120 -9.35 0.90 8.32
CA TRP A 120 -9.84 1.91 7.37
C TRP A 120 -8.98 3.18 7.25
N GLY A 121 -9.52 4.21 6.66
CA GLY A 121 -8.78 5.44 6.37
C GLY A 121 -7.57 5.18 5.49
N LYS A 122 -6.38 5.55 5.96
CA LYS A 122 -5.10 5.30 5.28
C LYS A 122 -4.47 3.94 5.61
N VAL A 123 -5.16 3.11 6.39
CA VAL A 123 -4.69 1.78 6.80
C VAL A 123 -5.39 0.72 5.94
N HIS A 124 -5.35 -0.54 6.36
CA HIS A 124 -6.02 -1.64 5.64
C HIS A 124 -7.52 -1.68 5.95
N PRO A 125 -8.31 -2.34 5.10
CA PRO A 125 -9.70 -2.69 5.42
C PRO A 125 -9.80 -3.53 6.69
N ASP A 126 -10.96 -3.46 7.32
CA ASP A 126 -11.23 -4.28 8.50
C ASP A 126 -11.41 -5.76 8.14
N VAL A 127 -10.84 -6.64 8.96
CA VAL A 127 -10.87 -8.08 8.77
C VAL A 127 -12.29 -8.65 8.72
N ILE A 128 -13.25 -8.07 9.49
CA ILE A 128 -14.65 -8.52 9.48
C ILE A 128 -15.30 -8.24 8.12
N SER A 129 -15.08 -7.04 7.57
CA SER A 129 -15.63 -6.66 6.27
C SER A 129 -15.03 -7.49 5.13
N VAL A 130 -13.72 -7.71 5.15
CA VAL A 130 -13.04 -8.55 4.16
C VAL A 130 -13.52 -9.99 4.25
N GLN A 131 -13.61 -10.57 5.45
CA GLN A 131 -14.12 -11.92 5.66
C GLN A 131 -15.56 -12.05 5.13
N ALA A 132 -16.45 -11.09 5.46
CA ALA A 132 -17.84 -11.11 5.02
C ALA A 132 -17.95 -11.09 3.49
N MET A 133 -17.21 -10.20 2.83
CA MET A 133 -17.15 -10.11 1.37
C MET A 133 -16.67 -11.43 0.74
N LEU A 134 -15.55 -11.96 1.21
CA LEU A 134 -14.96 -13.17 0.61
C LEU A 134 -15.84 -14.40 0.84
N LYS A 135 -16.48 -14.55 2.02
CA LYS A 135 -17.44 -15.63 2.28
C LYS A 135 -18.68 -15.56 1.40
N ASP A 136 -19.23 -14.36 1.19
CA ASP A 136 -20.39 -14.13 0.31
C ASP A 136 -20.10 -14.58 -1.13
N LEU A 137 -18.86 -14.39 -1.56
CA LEU A 137 -18.37 -14.80 -2.88
C LEU A 137 -17.91 -16.25 -2.97
N GLY A 138 -18.07 -17.03 -1.88
CA GLY A 138 -17.78 -18.46 -1.86
C GLY A 138 -16.34 -18.83 -1.54
N PHE A 139 -15.49 -17.88 -1.16
CA PHE A 139 -14.13 -18.20 -0.71
C PHE A 139 -14.14 -18.87 0.66
N GLN A 140 -13.22 -19.82 0.85
CA GLN A 140 -12.96 -20.41 2.15
C GLN A 140 -11.95 -19.55 2.90
N VAL A 141 -12.41 -18.87 3.93
CA VAL A 141 -11.58 -18.01 4.79
C VAL A 141 -11.74 -18.42 6.25
N PRO A 142 -10.69 -18.28 7.08
CA PRO A 142 -10.76 -18.63 8.50
C PRO A 142 -11.88 -17.90 9.23
N ASP A 143 -12.45 -18.54 10.23
CA ASP A 143 -13.43 -17.93 11.11
C ASP A 143 -12.78 -16.98 12.12
N ILE A 144 -13.37 -15.82 12.32
CA ILE A 144 -12.92 -14.86 13.32
C ILE A 144 -13.52 -15.22 14.67
N ASN A 145 -12.68 -15.38 15.69
CA ASN A 145 -13.14 -15.48 17.06
C ASN A 145 -13.60 -14.08 17.53
N MET A 146 -14.90 -13.81 17.41
CA MET A 146 -15.49 -12.50 17.74
C MET A 146 -15.27 -12.09 19.20
N LYS A 147 -15.22 -13.05 20.13
CA LYS A 147 -14.94 -12.75 21.55
C LYS A 147 -13.49 -12.23 21.72
N ALA A 148 -12.54 -12.88 21.06
CA ALA A 148 -11.14 -12.45 21.06
C ALA A 148 -10.96 -11.11 20.33
N TYR A 149 -11.63 -10.94 19.19
CA TYR A 149 -11.63 -9.69 18.43
C TYR A 149 -12.13 -8.51 19.29
N MET A 150 -13.29 -8.65 19.93
CA MET A 150 -13.86 -7.58 20.78
C MET A 150 -12.98 -7.26 21.98
N LYS A 151 -12.32 -8.26 22.57
CA LYS A 151 -11.36 -8.03 23.67
C LYS A 151 -10.14 -7.25 23.15
N ALA A 152 -9.55 -7.67 22.06
CA ALA A 152 -8.40 -6.99 21.45
C ALA A 152 -8.75 -5.54 21.05
N ARG A 153 -9.94 -5.34 20.44
CA ARG A 153 -10.47 -4.01 20.10
C ARG A 153 -10.57 -3.10 21.32
N ALA A 154 -11.15 -3.60 22.42
CA ALA A 154 -11.28 -2.82 23.65
C ALA A 154 -9.92 -2.44 24.27
N MET A 155 -8.97 -3.40 24.32
CA MET A 155 -7.62 -3.14 24.82
C MET A 155 -6.86 -2.13 23.94
N THR A 156 -7.02 -2.22 22.62
CA THR A 156 -6.41 -1.26 21.68
C THR A 156 -7.02 0.13 21.87
N GLN A 157 -8.34 0.23 22.06
CA GLN A 157 -9.00 1.51 22.30
C GLN A 157 -8.51 2.13 23.62
N GLU A 158 -8.42 1.36 24.69
CA GLU A 158 -7.88 1.81 25.99
C GLU A 158 -6.47 2.38 25.83
N PHE A 159 -5.60 1.68 25.09
CA PHE A 159 -4.25 2.15 24.82
C PHE A 159 -4.21 3.45 23.98
N ILE A 160 -5.14 3.60 23.03
CA ILE A 160 -5.30 4.84 22.26
C ILE A 160 -5.74 5.98 23.17
N ASP A 161 -6.73 5.74 24.02
CA ASP A 161 -7.30 6.75 24.92
C ASP A 161 -6.28 7.22 25.96
N ASP A 162 -5.49 6.29 26.51
CA ASP A 162 -4.52 6.58 27.56
C ASP A 162 -3.20 7.16 27.07
N PHE A 163 -2.76 6.77 25.87
CA PHE A 163 -1.40 7.10 25.40
C PHE A 163 -1.31 7.46 23.91
N LEU A 164 -1.68 6.54 23.03
CA LEU A 164 -1.37 6.67 21.60
C LEU A 164 -2.11 7.84 20.95
N GLY A 165 -3.31 8.19 21.43
CA GLY A 165 -4.14 9.26 20.89
C GLY A 165 -3.46 10.63 20.88
N TYR A 166 -2.53 10.88 21.80
CA TYR A 166 -1.74 12.12 21.83
C TYR A 166 -0.77 12.26 20.64
N PHE A 167 -0.40 11.14 20.02
CA PHE A 167 0.57 11.08 18.92
C PHE A 167 -0.07 10.75 17.57
N MET A 168 -1.35 10.37 17.56
CA MET A 168 -2.06 10.01 16.33
C MET A 168 -2.52 11.26 15.59
N ASP A 169 -2.15 11.34 14.31
CA ASP A 169 -2.76 12.30 13.40
C ASP A 169 -4.16 11.81 13.00
N THR A 170 -5.18 12.57 13.40
CA THR A 170 -6.59 12.24 13.11
C THR A 170 -6.88 12.19 11.60
N THR A 171 -6.07 12.86 10.77
CA THR A 171 -6.20 12.81 9.30
C THR A 171 -5.92 11.43 8.73
N ASN A 172 -5.29 10.52 9.47
CA ASN A 172 -5.09 9.14 9.06
C ASN A 172 -6.39 8.34 8.91
N LYS A 173 -7.47 8.82 9.52
CA LYS A 173 -8.81 8.23 9.37
C LYS A 173 -9.54 8.67 8.10
N TYR A 174 -9.03 9.68 7.40
CA TYR A 174 -9.66 10.19 6.19
C TYR A 174 -9.11 9.50 4.94
N MET A 175 -10.01 9.22 4.01
CA MET A 175 -9.68 8.73 2.67
C MET A 175 -9.49 9.93 1.74
N SER A 176 -8.63 9.78 0.74
CA SER A 176 -8.42 10.81 -0.28
C SER A 176 -8.18 10.19 -1.64
N SER A 177 -9.08 10.48 -2.58
CA SER A 177 -8.93 10.07 -3.98
C SER A 177 -7.81 10.82 -4.72
N LEU A 178 -7.30 11.91 -4.15
CA LEU A 178 -6.17 12.66 -4.74
C LEU A 178 -4.90 11.81 -4.84
N LEU A 179 -4.74 10.82 -3.97
CA LEU A 179 -3.64 9.85 -4.03
C LEU A 179 -3.56 9.10 -5.39
N LEU A 180 -4.69 8.96 -6.09
CA LEU A 180 -4.74 8.33 -7.40
C LEU A 180 -4.07 9.15 -8.51
N LYS A 181 -3.80 10.42 -8.27
CA LYS A 181 -3.17 11.33 -9.24
C LYS A 181 -1.65 11.35 -9.17
N CYS A 182 -1.07 11.14 -7.99
CA CYS A 182 0.37 11.30 -7.81
C CYS A 182 1.20 10.03 -8.02
N GLY A 183 0.59 8.84 -8.03
CA GLY A 183 1.30 7.57 -8.26
C GLY A 183 2.46 7.23 -7.30
N LEU A 184 2.69 8.04 -6.27
CA LEU A 184 3.81 7.86 -5.35
C LEU A 184 3.55 6.73 -4.35
N PRO A 185 4.58 5.92 -4.01
CA PRO A 185 4.50 4.99 -2.90
C PRO A 185 4.18 5.70 -1.58
N GLY A 186 3.35 5.06 -0.73
CA GLY A 186 2.79 5.70 0.47
C GLY A 186 3.81 6.29 1.45
N GLY A 187 4.98 5.66 1.62
CA GLY A 187 6.05 6.21 2.46
C GLY A 187 6.63 7.53 1.93
N MET A 188 6.84 7.61 0.62
CA MET A 188 7.30 8.83 -0.05
C MET A 188 6.23 9.94 0.02
N MET A 189 4.96 9.58 -0.16
CA MET A 189 3.85 10.53 -0.01
C MET A 189 3.80 11.12 1.40
N GLY A 190 3.99 10.30 2.44
CA GLY A 190 3.99 10.78 3.83
C GLY A 190 5.09 11.80 4.09
N SER A 191 6.32 11.51 3.67
CA SER A 191 7.46 12.44 3.78
C SER A 191 7.22 13.72 2.99
N MET A 192 6.80 13.59 1.74
CA MET A 192 6.50 14.72 0.86
C MET A 192 5.43 15.64 1.43
N MET A 193 4.34 15.09 1.98
CA MET A 193 3.28 15.90 2.61
C MET A 193 3.75 16.59 3.89
N ALA A 194 4.66 15.98 4.64
CA ALA A 194 5.27 16.62 5.81
C ALA A 194 6.15 17.81 5.41
N ASP A 195 6.97 17.62 4.37
CA ASP A 195 7.86 18.67 3.86
C ASP A 195 7.09 19.79 3.15
N LEU A 196 5.99 19.46 2.48
CA LEU A 196 5.18 20.42 1.70
C LEU A 196 4.70 21.60 2.54
N LYS A 197 4.34 21.39 3.80
CA LYS A 197 3.92 22.47 4.70
C LYS A 197 5.05 23.48 4.96
N GLY A 198 6.28 22.97 5.14
CA GLY A 198 7.46 23.80 5.31
C GLY A 198 7.83 24.57 4.02
N VAL A 199 7.81 23.85 2.90
CA VAL A 199 8.07 24.43 1.56
C VAL A 199 7.04 25.48 1.20
N HIS A 200 5.75 25.24 1.43
CA HIS A 200 4.66 26.19 1.23
C HIS A 200 4.90 27.51 1.98
N SER A 201 5.27 27.43 3.25
CA SER A 201 5.57 28.61 4.05
C SER A 201 6.76 29.41 3.48
N GLY A 202 7.82 28.71 3.04
CA GLY A 202 8.99 29.32 2.42
C GLY A 202 8.68 30.00 1.08
N ILE A 203 7.91 29.34 0.20
CA ILE A 203 7.49 29.91 -1.08
C ILE A 203 6.66 31.16 -0.85
N ASN A 204 5.68 31.16 0.03
CA ASN A 204 4.83 32.31 0.30
C ASN A 204 5.62 33.48 0.93
N MET A 205 6.65 33.20 1.71
CA MET A 205 7.55 34.26 2.19
C MET A 205 8.30 34.94 1.03
N ILE A 206 8.74 34.20 0.02
CA ILE A 206 9.39 34.71 -1.16
C ILE A 206 8.39 35.50 -2.03
N LEU A 207 7.20 34.95 -2.31
CA LEU A 207 6.16 35.63 -3.10
C LEU A 207 5.76 36.96 -2.47
N LYS A 208 5.56 36.95 -1.15
CA LYS A 208 5.26 38.18 -0.40
C LYS A 208 6.36 39.24 -0.51
N SER A 209 7.62 38.82 -0.49
CA SER A 209 8.76 39.75 -0.68
C SER A 209 8.79 40.38 -2.06
N LYS A 210 8.17 39.75 -3.06
CA LYS A 210 8.07 40.22 -4.44
C LYS A 210 6.75 40.91 -4.75
N ASN A 211 5.87 41.12 -3.75
CA ASN A 211 4.49 41.57 -3.93
C ASN A 211 3.66 40.71 -4.89
N GLU A 212 3.94 39.41 -4.95
CA GLU A 212 3.18 38.45 -5.69
C GLU A 212 2.11 37.78 -4.79
N PRO A 213 0.97 37.31 -5.35
CA PRO A 213 -0.06 36.65 -4.58
C PRO A 213 0.46 35.34 -3.93
N GLU A 214 0.05 35.09 -2.69
CA GLU A 214 0.36 33.85 -1.99
C GLU A 214 -0.35 32.65 -2.66
N LEU A 215 0.34 31.52 -2.74
CA LEU A 215 -0.22 30.25 -3.18
C LEU A 215 -0.97 29.58 -2.04
N SER A 216 -2.10 28.96 -2.34
CA SER A 216 -2.73 28.01 -1.40
C SER A 216 -1.96 26.69 -1.34
N LEU A 217 -2.20 25.89 -0.30
CA LEU A 217 -1.62 24.57 -0.22
C LEU A 217 -2.12 23.66 -1.36
N ASP A 218 -3.36 23.84 -1.79
CA ASP A 218 -3.98 23.08 -2.89
C ASP A 218 -3.34 23.43 -4.24
N ASP A 219 -3.03 24.73 -4.50
CA ASP A 219 -2.31 25.13 -5.71
C ASP A 219 -0.92 24.48 -5.76
N LEU A 220 -0.22 24.46 -4.63
CA LEU A 220 1.09 23.83 -4.55
C LEU A 220 1.00 22.30 -4.75
N LEU A 221 -0.05 21.67 -4.24
CA LEU A 221 -0.30 20.23 -4.47
C LEU A 221 -0.54 19.92 -5.95
N VAL A 222 -1.33 20.73 -6.64
CA VAL A 222 -1.57 20.57 -8.09
C VAL A 222 -0.25 20.66 -8.86
N MET A 223 0.55 21.70 -8.61
CA MET A 223 1.87 21.86 -9.23
C MET A 223 2.77 20.63 -8.96
N LEU A 224 2.76 20.14 -7.74
CA LEU A 224 3.55 18.99 -7.34
C LEU A 224 3.10 17.70 -8.08
N PHE A 225 1.80 17.48 -8.24
CA PHE A 225 1.29 16.33 -8.97
C PHE A 225 1.69 16.35 -10.44
N ASP A 226 1.66 17.53 -11.07
CA ASP A 226 2.11 17.69 -12.46
C ASP A 226 3.60 17.37 -12.60
N GLU A 227 4.44 17.84 -11.67
CA GLU A 227 5.87 17.51 -11.65
C GLU A 227 6.16 16.03 -11.40
N VAL A 228 5.41 15.39 -10.50
CA VAL A 228 5.55 13.94 -10.23
C VAL A 228 5.23 13.12 -11.49
N GLU A 229 4.17 13.48 -12.22
CA GLU A 229 3.79 12.80 -13.46
C GLU A 229 4.89 12.96 -14.54
N TYR A 230 5.57 14.09 -14.57
CA TYR A 230 6.67 14.35 -15.49
C TYR A 230 7.95 13.57 -15.15
N VAL A 231 8.23 13.34 -13.86
CA VAL A 231 9.45 12.65 -13.39
C VAL A 231 9.33 11.13 -13.47
N TRP A 232 8.11 10.58 -13.33
CA TRP A 232 7.83 9.15 -13.41
C TRP A 232 7.62 8.66 -14.86
#